data_0939f41d43398f675e404fbc691094a5
#
_entry.id   0939f41d43398f675e404fbc691094a5
#
_cell.length_a   1.000
_cell.length_b   1.000
_cell.length_c   1.000
_cell.angle_alpha   90.00
_cell.angle_beta   90.00
_cell.angle_gamma   90.00
#
_symmetry.space_group_name_H-M   'P 1'
#
loop_
_entity.id
_entity.type
_entity.pdbx_description
1 polymer ?
#
loop_
_entity_poly.entity_id
_entity_poly.type
_entity_poly.pdbx_seq_one_letter_code
_entity_poly.pdbx_strand_id
1 'polypeptide(L)'
;MSDRPASAAPTDAAAPGQWPATPAEAQAPVTPGQDAPVDCLVIGGGPAGLTAAIYLGRFRRRVMLVDRGDGRLKMIPRSHNHAGYPEGVVGTDLIENMAAQARMYGAELEQGEVTTLGRDGEGFRAEWSGGAPIRARTVLIATGVVNHRPPLAEAVHDDAVQRGLLRYCPICDAFEQAGRRIGVLGGDRHGLAEALFLRSYSPDITLLSLTGESLDATEQDEARIAGVTVIPAPVSGFDFDDDTLTLTLADGDRVTLDTLYVALGSHTRNGLGMDLGTELVEGECFATDPHQRTSVEGVYAAGDAVEGLDQISVAMGSGARAAVAIHNDLRAKDGQVLKD
;
A
#
# COMPACT_ATOMS: atom_id res chain seq x y z
N MET A 1 -61.82 6.42 18.12
CA MET A 1 -61.08 6.02 19.30
C MET A 1 -60.58 4.61 19.02
N SER A 2 -59.37 4.44 18.60
CA SER A 2 -58.72 3.14 18.46
C SER A 2 -57.29 3.31 18.92
N ASP A 3 -57.02 2.74 20.09
CA ASP A 3 -55.71 2.66 20.70
C ASP A 3 -54.78 1.79 19.84
N ARG A 4 -53.67 2.39 19.39
CA ARG A 4 -52.51 1.65 18.93
C ARG A 4 -51.55 1.45 20.11
N PRO A 5 -51.09 0.26 20.41
CA PRO A 5 -50.04 0.06 21.41
C PRO A 5 -48.71 0.60 20.90
N ALA A 6 -47.97 1.26 21.79
CA ALA A 6 -46.63 1.75 21.58
C ALA A 6 -45.66 0.61 21.20
N SER A 7 -44.94 0.78 20.11
CA SER A 7 -43.84 -0.06 19.69
C SER A 7 -42.73 0.02 20.74
N ALA A 8 -42.43 -1.09 21.39
CA ALA A 8 -41.24 -1.24 22.23
C ALA A 8 -39.97 -1.05 21.39
N ALA A 9 -39.07 -0.21 21.87
CA ALA A 9 -37.70 -0.06 21.31
C ALA A 9 -36.96 -1.42 21.45
N PRO A 10 -36.14 -1.77 20.47
CA PRO A 10 -35.28 -2.93 20.63
C PRO A 10 -34.17 -2.59 21.64
N THR A 11 -34.25 -3.23 22.79
CA THR A 11 -33.18 -3.36 23.77
C THR A 11 -32.18 -4.37 23.24
N ASP A 12 -30.89 -4.11 23.50
CA ASP A 12 -29.70 -4.91 23.23
C ASP A 12 -29.01 -4.63 21.89
N ALA A 13 -28.28 -3.49 21.86
CA ALA A 13 -27.04 -3.45 21.13
C ALA A 13 -26.07 -4.42 21.85
N ALA A 14 -25.88 -5.59 21.26
CA ALA A 14 -24.81 -6.50 21.70
C ALA A 14 -23.50 -5.73 21.72
N ALA A 15 -22.81 -5.78 22.86
CA ALA A 15 -21.44 -5.32 22.98
C ALA A 15 -20.61 -5.85 21.80
N PRO A 16 -19.64 -5.08 21.27
CA PRO A 16 -18.80 -5.54 20.16
C PRO A 16 -18.27 -6.92 20.50
N GLY A 17 -18.60 -7.91 19.67
CA GLY A 17 -18.44 -9.32 19.97
C GLY A 17 -16.98 -9.60 20.29
N GLN A 18 -16.72 -10.10 21.46
CA GLN A 18 -15.52 -10.86 21.74
C GLN A 18 -15.44 -11.95 20.67
N TRP A 19 -14.40 -11.93 19.86
CA TRP A 19 -14.09 -13.05 18.99
C TRP A 19 -14.08 -14.30 19.83
N PRO A 20 -14.70 -15.40 19.39
CA PRO A 20 -14.65 -16.65 20.13
C PRO A 20 -13.19 -16.92 20.47
N ALA A 21 -12.92 -17.21 21.73
CA ALA A 21 -11.60 -17.59 22.19
C ALA A 21 -11.00 -18.54 21.18
N THR A 22 -9.78 -18.27 20.72
CA THR A 22 -9.01 -19.15 19.84
C THR A 22 -9.29 -20.58 20.27
N PRO A 23 -9.57 -21.52 19.36
CA PRO A 23 -9.60 -22.93 19.74
C PRO A 23 -8.22 -23.25 20.32
N ALA A 24 -8.12 -23.23 21.62
CA ALA A 24 -6.86 -23.40 22.39
C ALA A 24 -6.24 -24.80 22.20
N GLU A 25 -6.80 -25.62 21.32
CA GLU A 25 -6.37 -27.00 21.07
C GLU A 25 -6.28 -27.36 19.59
N ALA A 26 -6.27 -26.42 18.65
CA ALA A 26 -5.78 -26.72 17.32
C ALA A 26 -4.28 -27.02 17.48
N GLN A 27 -3.93 -28.29 17.42
CA GLN A 27 -2.57 -28.82 17.57
C GLN A 27 -1.54 -27.83 16.99
N ALA A 28 -0.63 -27.37 17.87
CA ALA A 28 0.49 -26.56 17.47
C ALA A 28 1.13 -27.17 16.21
N PRO A 29 1.52 -26.37 15.23
CA PRO A 29 2.24 -26.91 14.08
C PRO A 29 3.38 -27.77 14.60
N VAL A 30 3.57 -28.97 14.03
CA VAL A 30 4.70 -29.84 14.36
C VAL A 30 5.92 -28.97 14.23
N THR A 31 6.60 -28.69 15.34
CA THR A 31 7.76 -27.79 15.39
C THR A 31 8.92 -28.54 14.71
N PRO A 32 9.25 -28.29 13.42
CA PRO A 32 10.52 -28.71 12.88
C PRO A 32 11.61 -28.02 13.70
N GLY A 33 12.81 -28.61 13.81
CA GLY A 33 13.91 -27.97 14.54
C GLY A 33 14.12 -26.51 14.12
N GLN A 34 14.63 -25.68 15.02
CA GLN A 34 14.83 -24.22 14.82
C GLN A 34 15.58 -23.89 13.52
N ASP A 35 16.33 -24.82 12.94
CA ASP A 35 17.10 -24.68 11.69
C ASP A 35 16.33 -25.06 10.41
N ALA A 36 15.07 -25.51 10.50
CA ALA A 36 14.32 -25.89 9.30
C ALA A 36 13.81 -24.63 8.56
N PRO A 37 13.84 -24.61 7.21
CA PRO A 37 13.37 -23.46 6.44
C PRO A 37 11.90 -23.19 6.70
N VAL A 38 11.50 -21.89 6.75
CA VAL A 38 10.09 -21.52 6.76
C VAL A 38 9.42 -21.89 5.43
N ASP A 39 8.13 -22.13 5.43
CA ASP A 39 7.39 -22.40 4.19
C ASP A 39 7.39 -21.17 3.27
N CYS A 40 7.21 -19.99 3.85
CA CYS A 40 7.25 -18.74 3.11
C CYS A 40 7.92 -17.63 3.92
N LEU A 41 8.90 -16.95 3.30
CA LEU A 41 9.39 -15.65 3.73
C LEU A 41 8.55 -14.57 3.03
N VAL A 42 7.88 -13.73 3.80
CA VAL A 42 7.17 -12.55 3.31
C VAL A 42 8.02 -11.31 3.54
N ILE A 43 8.32 -10.55 2.50
CA ILE A 43 9.15 -9.33 2.57
C ILE A 43 8.25 -8.12 2.37
N GLY A 44 8.02 -7.38 3.46
CA GLY A 44 7.13 -6.21 3.53
C GLY A 44 5.85 -6.47 4.31
N GLY A 45 5.59 -5.63 5.32
CA GLY A 45 4.45 -5.68 6.23
C GLY A 45 3.31 -4.72 5.87
N GLY A 46 3.16 -4.41 4.58
CA GLY A 46 1.99 -3.69 4.06
C GLY A 46 0.74 -4.60 3.98
N PRO A 47 -0.39 -4.05 3.46
CA PRO A 47 -1.65 -4.79 3.35
C PRO A 47 -1.53 -6.12 2.60
N ALA A 48 -0.72 -6.20 1.55
CA ALA A 48 -0.49 -7.42 0.78
C ALA A 48 0.23 -8.49 1.61
N GLY A 49 1.38 -8.14 2.21
CA GLY A 49 2.20 -9.06 2.98
C GLY A 49 1.49 -9.57 4.23
N LEU A 50 0.85 -8.68 5.00
CA LEU A 50 0.08 -9.06 6.19
C LEU A 50 -1.13 -9.94 5.85
N THR A 51 -1.85 -9.63 4.75
CA THR A 51 -2.94 -10.50 4.29
C THR A 51 -2.42 -11.88 3.92
N ALA A 52 -1.31 -11.96 3.18
CA ALA A 52 -0.70 -13.23 2.83
C ALA A 52 -0.27 -14.02 4.08
N ALA A 53 0.34 -13.37 5.07
CA ALA A 53 0.74 -13.98 6.33
C ALA A 53 -0.46 -14.55 7.11
N ILE A 54 -1.59 -13.82 7.15
CA ILE A 54 -2.85 -14.29 7.74
C ILE A 54 -3.34 -15.58 7.05
N TYR A 55 -3.41 -15.57 5.72
CA TYR A 55 -3.90 -16.73 4.95
C TYR A 55 -2.97 -17.93 5.11
N LEU A 56 -1.68 -17.75 4.97
CA LEU A 56 -0.68 -18.82 5.09
C LEU A 56 -0.67 -19.41 6.50
N GLY A 57 -0.73 -18.57 7.56
CA GLY A 57 -0.86 -19.03 8.93
C GLY A 57 -2.14 -19.88 9.14
N ARG A 58 -3.28 -19.45 8.58
CA ARG A 58 -4.53 -20.23 8.60
C ARG A 58 -4.44 -21.55 7.81
N PHE A 59 -3.58 -21.60 6.79
CA PHE A 59 -3.24 -22.85 6.08
C PHE A 59 -2.22 -23.71 6.84
N ARG A 60 -1.84 -23.30 8.07
CA ARG A 60 -0.84 -23.98 8.91
C ARG A 60 0.55 -24.04 8.27
N ARG A 61 0.90 -23.04 7.46
CA ARG A 61 2.26 -22.87 6.92
C ARG A 61 3.09 -22.08 7.92
N ARG A 62 4.38 -22.42 8.00
CA ARG A 62 5.36 -21.64 8.75
C ARG A 62 5.70 -20.39 7.95
N VAL A 63 5.36 -19.23 8.50
CA VAL A 63 5.53 -17.94 7.85
C VAL A 63 6.39 -17.04 8.70
N MET A 64 7.42 -16.47 8.11
CA MET A 64 8.15 -15.34 8.67
C MET A 64 7.93 -14.13 7.78
N LEU A 65 7.52 -13.02 8.37
CA LEU A 65 7.38 -11.74 7.69
C LEU A 65 8.41 -10.77 8.25
N VAL A 66 9.19 -10.16 7.35
CA VAL A 66 10.16 -9.12 7.68
C VAL A 66 9.69 -7.79 7.10
N ASP A 67 9.53 -6.77 7.95
CA ASP A 67 9.10 -5.43 7.56
C ASP A 67 10.06 -4.35 8.03
N ARG A 68 10.50 -3.50 7.11
CA ARG A 68 11.37 -2.35 7.43
C ARG A 68 10.65 -1.27 8.24
N GLY A 69 9.34 -1.21 8.15
CA GLY A 69 8.54 -0.32 8.96
C GLY A 69 8.19 1.03 8.32
N ASP A 70 8.47 1.23 7.04
CA ASP A 70 8.24 2.48 6.31
C ASP A 70 7.19 2.34 5.17
N GLY A 71 6.22 1.44 5.36
CA GLY A 71 5.15 1.20 4.39
C GLY A 71 4.20 2.40 4.23
N ARG A 72 3.69 2.60 3.00
CA ARG A 72 2.79 3.72 2.60
C ARG A 72 1.55 3.84 3.48
N LEU A 73 0.99 2.72 3.96
CA LEU A 73 -0.22 2.74 4.79
C LEU A 73 -0.04 3.54 6.09
N LYS A 74 1.18 3.57 6.65
CA LYS A 74 1.48 4.38 7.85
C LYS A 74 1.38 5.89 7.62
N MET A 75 1.49 6.33 6.37
CA MET A 75 1.37 7.73 5.99
C MET A 75 -0.10 8.17 5.81
N ILE A 76 -1.06 7.25 5.81
CA ILE A 76 -2.48 7.55 5.59
C ILE A 76 -3.12 7.99 6.90
N PRO A 77 -3.49 9.29 7.06
CA PRO A 77 -4.14 9.77 8.27
C PRO A 77 -5.47 9.08 8.53
N ARG A 78 -6.30 8.97 7.48
CA ARG A 78 -7.56 8.23 7.49
C ARG A 78 -7.96 7.87 6.06
N SER A 79 -8.29 6.60 5.83
CA SER A 79 -8.85 6.13 4.56
C SER A 79 -10.36 5.96 4.69
N HIS A 80 -11.13 6.55 3.79
CA HIS A 80 -12.58 6.42 3.72
C HIS A 80 -13.06 5.49 2.60
N ASN A 81 -12.17 5.07 1.71
CA ASN A 81 -12.50 4.18 0.61
C ASN A 81 -12.23 2.68 0.90
N HIS A 82 -11.83 2.35 2.13
CA HIS A 82 -11.65 0.96 2.53
C HIS A 82 -12.98 0.37 3.00
N ALA A 83 -13.51 -0.62 2.26
CA ALA A 83 -14.81 -1.21 2.55
C ALA A 83 -14.87 -1.86 3.94
N GLY A 84 -15.98 -1.68 4.65
CA GLY A 84 -16.18 -2.17 6.00
C GLY A 84 -15.93 -1.15 7.10
N TYR A 85 -15.41 0.04 6.75
CA TYR A 85 -15.14 1.13 7.69
C TYR A 85 -15.89 2.41 7.28
N PRO A 86 -17.17 2.55 7.60
CA PRO A 86 -17.99 3.70 7.19
C PRO A 86 -17.48 5.04 7.72
N GLU A 87 -16.84 5.04 8.90
CA GLU A 87 -16.22 6.22 9.52
C GLU A 87 -14.75 6.39 9.11
N GLY A 88 -14.29 5.61 8.14
CA GLY A 88 -12.90 5.53 7.76
C GLY A 88 -12.03 4.78 8.77
N VAL A 89 -10.80 4.49 8.37
CA VAL A 89 -9.81 3.81 9.21
C VAL A 89 -8.45 4.52 9.13
N VAL A 90 -7.81 4.72 10.27
CA VAL A 90 -6.43 5.22 10.34
C VAL A 90 -5.48 4.15 9.84
N GLY A 91 -4.52 4.54 9.00
CA GLY A 91 -3.62 3.57 8.36
C GLY A 91 -2.78 2.76 9.35
N THR A 92 -2.30 3.38 10.42
CA THR A 92 -1.57 2.70 11.51
C THR A 92 -2.44 1.69 12.25
N ASP A 93 -3.68 2.05 12.57
CA ASP A 93 -4.61 1.16 13.28
C ASP A 93 -4.93 -0.08 12.43
N LEU A 94 -5.09 0.11 11.12
CA LEU A 94 -5.33 -1.00 10.20
C LEU A 94 -4.13 -1.96 10.15
N ILE A 95 -2.89 -1.44 10.04
CA ILE A 95 -1.67 -2.26 10.07
C ILE A 95 -1.55 -3.02 11.39
N GLU A 96 -1.77 -2.37 12.52
CA GLU A 96 -1.67 -3.01 13.84
C GLU A 96 -2.69 -4.15 14.00
N ASN A 97 -3.93 -3.93 13.57
CA ASN A 97 -4.97 -4.95 13.58
C ASN A 97 -4.62 -6.15 12.68
N MET A 98 -4.10 -5.89 11.47
CA MET A 98 -3.68 -6.94 10.55
C MET A 98 -2.48 -7.71 11.09
N ALA A 99 -1.49 -7.04 11.69
CA ALA A 99 -0.33 -7.67 12.31
C ALA A 99 -0.73 -8.52 13.52
N ALA A 100 -1.63 -8.03 14.37
CA ALA A 100 -2.18 -8.81 15.48
C ALA A 100 -2.91 -10.06 14.97
N GLN A 101 -3.70 -9.95 13.90
CA GLN A 101 -4.38 -11.07 13.28
C GLN A 101 -3.40 -12.09 12.67
N ALA A 102 -2.33 -11.65 12.03
CA ALA A 102 -1.31 -12.55 11.48
C ALA A 102 -0.62 -13.35 12.59
N ARG A 103 -0.23 -12.69 13.70
CA ARG A 103 0.35 -13.35 14.88
C ARG A 103 -0.59 -14.36 15.53
N MET A 104 -1.90 -14.06 15.58
CA MET A 104 -2.93 -14.97 16.09
C MET A 104 -2.92 -16.32 15.37
N TYR A 105 -2.55 -16.35 14.08
CA TYR A 105 -2.45 -17.57 13.29
C TYR A 105 -1.01 -18.10 13.16
N GLY A 106 -0.10 -17.65 14.02
CA GLY A 106 1.25 -18.20 14.15
C GLY A 106 2.26 -17.69 13.14
N ALA A 107 1.98 -16.57 12.44
CA ALA A 107 3.00 -15.91 11.65
C ALA A 107 4.02 -15.20 12.57
N GLU A 108 5.31 -15.40 12.29
CA GLU A 108 6.40 -14.68 12.94
C GLU A 108 6.60 -13.35 12.22
N LEU A 109 6.45 -12.22 12.93
CA LEU A 109 6.59 -10.88 12.37
C LEU A 109 7.79 -10.19 13.02
N GLU A 110 8.77 -9.86 12.19
CA GLU A 110 10.03 -9.26 12.60
C GLU A 110 10.20 -7.87 11.95
N GLN A 111 10.72 -6.94 12.73
CA GLN A 111 11.10 -5.62 12.20
C GLN A 111 12.55 -5.66 11.73
N GLY A 112 12.78 -5.33 10.47
CA GLY A 112 14.10 -5.30 9.86
C GLY A 112 14.03 -5.18 8.35
N GLU A 113 15.19 -5.07 7.74
CA GLU A 113 15.35 -4.95 6.31
C GLU A 113 16.02 -6.20 5.74
N VAL A 114 15.39 -6.85 4.77
CA VAL A 114 16.02 -7.89 3.95
C VAL A 114 16.95 -7.18 2.97
N THR A 115 18.24 -7.46 3.07
CA THR A 115 19.28 -6.78 2.27
C THR A 115 19.76 -7.60 1.08
N THR A 116 19.71 -8.94 1.18
CA THR A 116 20.05 -9.83 0.07
C THR A 116 19.09 -11.01 0.04
N LEU A 117 18.84 -11.50 -1.16
CA LEU A 117 17.98 -12.66 -1.40
C LEU A 117 18.59 -13.50 -2.53
N GLY A 118 18.82 -14.78 -2.27
CA GLY A 118 19.42 -15.68 -3.25
C GLY A 118 18.88 -17.10 -3.16
N ARG A 119 19.18 -17.92 -4.17
CA ARG A 119 18.88 -19.36 -4.16
C ARG A 119 19.74 -20.10 -3.13
N ASP A 120 19.13 -21.08 -2.43
CA ASP A 120 19.80 -22.00 -1.52
C ASP A 120 19.21 -23.41 -1.74
N GLY A 121 19.85 -24.19 -2.59
CA GLY A 121 19.33 -25.48 -3.06
C GLY A 121 17.98 -25.29 -3.79
N GLU A 122 16.96 -26.02 -3.34
CA GLU A 122 15.60 -25.89 -3.89
C GLU A 122 14.80 -24.72 -3.28
N GLY A 123 15.38 -24.02 -2.30
CA GLY A 123 14.75 -22.89 -1.61
C GLY A 123 15.52 -21.59 -1.79
N PHE A 124 15.40 -20.76 -0.77
CA PHE A 124 15.96 -19.39 -0.74
C PHE A 124 16.66 -19.13 0.58
N ARG A 125 17.64 -18.24 0.55
CA ARG A 125 18.34 -17.69 1.69
C ARG A 125 18.30 -16.16 1.61
N ALA A 126 17.88 -15.53 2.68
CA ALA A 126 17.84 -14.09 2.83
C ALA A 126 18.74 -13.63 3.97
N GLU A 127 19.57 -12.61 3.72
CA GLU A 127 20.25 -11.85 4.79
C GLU A 127 19.35 -10.66 5.15
N TRP A 128 19.31 -10.32 6.44
CA TRP A 128 18.48 -9.22 6.95
C TRP A 128 19.12 -8.61 8.19
N SER A 129 18.66 -7.40 8.57
CA SER A 129 19.26 -6.59 9.64
C SER A 129 19.01 -7.12 11.07
N GLY A 130 18.10 -8.06 11.25
CA GLY A 130 17.65 -8.48 12.58
C GLY A 130 18.33 -9.74 13.13
N GLY A 131 19.24 -10.41 12.41
CA GLY A 131 19.93 -11.58 12.97
C GLY A 131 20.45 -12.60 11.94
N ALA A 132 20.37 -13.87 12.30
CA ALA A 132 20.84 -14.95 11.44
C ALA A 132 20.04 -15.01 10.13
N PRO A 133 20.67 -15.45 9.03
CA PRO A 133 20.00 -15.61 7.75
C PRO A 133 18.75 -16.47 7.82
N ILE A 134 17.72 -16.07 7.08
CA ILE A 134 16.45 -16.79 6.99
C ILE A 134 16.53 -17.75 5.80
N ARG A 135 16.17 -19.02 6.02
CA ARG A 135 15.98 -20.00 4.96
C ARG A 135 14.47 -20.19 4.72
N ALA A 136 14.06 -20.17 3.45
CA ALA A 136 12.66 -20.30 3.08
C ALA A 136 12.48 -21.23 1.87
N ARG A 137 11.33 -21.92 1.80
CA ARG A 137 10.95 -22.75 0.64
C ARG A 137 10.41 -21.89 -0.50
N THR A 138 9.72 -20.80 -0.15
CA THR A 138 9.17 -19.83 -1.08
C THR A 138 9.34 -18.41 -0.53
N VAL A 139 9.26 -17.41 -1.42
CA VAL A 139 9.35 -16.00 -1.07
C VAL A 139 8.17 -15.24 -1.67
N LEU A 140 7.54 -14.38 -0.87
CA LEU A 140 6.59 -13.37 -1.32
C LEU A 140 7.23 -11.98 -1.20
N ILE A 141 7.42 -11.29 -2.31
CA ILE A 141 7.88 -9.92 -2.37
C ILE A 141 6.65 -9.01 -2.31
N ALA A 142 6.47 -8.31 -1.19
CA ALA A 142 5.38 -7.39 -0.93
C ALA A 142 5.92 -6.00 -0.49
N THR A 143 7.03 -5.60 -1.10
CA THR A 143 7.84 -4.42 -0.76
C THR A 143 7.18 -3.09 -1.12
N GLY A 144 6.20 -3.12 -2.03
CA GLY A 144 5.47 -1.94 -2.48
C GLY A 144 6.34 -0.93 -3.22
N VAL A 145 5.88 0.33 -3.19
CA VAL A 145 6.52 1.46 -3.87
C VAL A 145 6.89 2.58 -2.89
N VAL A 146 7.72 3.50 -3.35
CA VAL A 146 8.09 4.75 -2.65
C VAL A 146 7.64 5.92 -3.49
N ASN A 147 6.79 6.79 -2.93
CA ASN A 147 6.40 8.03 -3.59
C ASN A 147 7.59 8.99 -3.70
N HIS A 148 7.73 9.65 -4.84
CA HIS A 148 8.63 10.78 -4.94
C HIS A 148 8.05 11.95 -4.14
N ARG A 149 8.91 12.62 -3.38
CA ARG A 149 8.51 13.68 -2.45
C ARG A 149 9.00 15.05 -2.94
N PRO A 150 8.25 16.13 -2.65
CA PRO A 150 8.79 17.48 -2.82
C PRO A 150 10.02 17.69 -1.93
N PRO A 151 10.90 18.67 -2.22
CA PRO A 151 12.14 18.89 -1.49
C PRO A 151 11.90 19.55 -0.12
N LEU A 152 11.29 18.79 0.79
CA LEU A 152 10.96 19.17 2.16
C LEU A 152 11.78 18.37 3.14
N ALA A 153 12.08 18.96 4.31
CA ALA A 153 12.58 18.18 5.43
C ALA A 153 11.54 17.15 5.86
N GLU A 154 11.97 15.94 6.22
CA GLU A 154 11.09 14.79 6.53
C GLU A 154 9.99 15.15 7.56
N ALA A 155 10.37 15.82 8.66
CA ALA A 155 9.42 16.21 9.70
C ALA A 155 8.34 17.20 9.20
N VAL A 156 8.70 18.11 8.28
CA VAL A 156 7.76 19.07 7.66
C VAL A 156 6.82 18.37 6.71
N HIS A 157 7.38 17.46 5.89
CA HIS A 157 6.60 16.64 4.98
C HIS A 157 5.57 15.79 5.73
N ASP A 158 6.00 15.06 6.76
CA ASP A 158 5.15 14.13 7.50
C ASP A 158 4.06 14.87 8.29
N ASP A 159 4.37 16.02 8.88
CA ASP A 159 3.37 16.90 9.50
C ASP A 159 2.32 17.36 8.48
N ALA A 160 2.76 17.85 7.31
CA ALA A 160 1.85 18.32 6.26
C ALA A 160 0.95 17.19 5.72
N VAL A 161 1.46 15.96 5.61
CA VAL A 161 0.67 14.77 5.25
C VAL A 161 -0.35 14.44 6.34
N GLN A 162 0.06 14.41 7.61
CA GLN A 162 -0.84 14.11 8.73
C GLN A 162 -1.97 15.14 8.86
N ARG A 163 -1.71 16.40 8.56
CA ARG A 163 -2.69 17.49 8.53
C ARG A 163 -3.54 17.50 7.25
N GLY A 164 -3.20 16.67 6.26
CA GLY A 164 -3.89 16.60 4.98
C GLY A 164 -3.66 17.80 4.06
N LEU A 165 -2.59 18.57 4.29
CA LEU A 165 -2.13 19.63 3.39
C LEU A 165 -1.36 19.07 2.19
N LEU A 166 -0.65 17.94 2.38
CA LEU A 166 -0.07 17.14 1.30
C LEU A 166 -0.80 15.81 1.16
N ARG A 167 -1.05 15.41 -0.07
CA ARG A 167 -1.76 14.18 -0.44
C ARG A 167 -1.07 13.50 -1.63
N TYR A 168 -1.27 12.18 -1.78
CA TYR A 168 -0.61 11.39 -2.81
C TYR A 168 -1.58 10.57 -3.68
N CYS A 169 -2.88 10.62 -3.40
CA CYS A 169 -3.81 9.71 -4.07
C CYS A 169 -5.20 10.33 -4.22
N PRO A 170 -5.52 10.91 -5.38
CA PRO A 170 -6.86 11.46 -5.63
C PRO A 170 -7.98 10.42 -5.46
N ILE A 171 -7.75 9.17 -5.87
CA ILE A 171 -8.73 8.06 -5.74
C ILE A 171 -9.05 7.79 -4.26
N CYS A 172 -8.11 8.08 -3.35
CA CYS A 172 -8.25 7.75 -1.93
C CYS A 172 -9.14 8.75 -1.20
N ASP A 173 -9.04 10.05 -1.53
CA ASP A 173 -9.57 11.11 -0.68
C ASP A 173 -10.03 12.40 -1.39
N ALA A 174 -10.18 12.39 -2.73
CA ALA A 174 -10.71 13.54 -3.46
C ALA A 174 -12.14 13.90 -3.06
N PHE A 175 -12.93 12.92 -2.61
CA PHE A 175 -14.29 13.16 -2.15
C PHE A 175 -14.33 14.12 -0.95
N GLU A 176 -13.40 13.98 0.00
CA GLU A 176 -13.27 14.82 1.18
C GLU A 176 -12.74 16.23 0.86
N GLN A 177 -12.19 16.42 -0.36
CA GLN A 177 -11.67 17.72 -0.82
C GLN A 177 -12.65 18.49 -1.73
N ALA A 178 -13.90 18.05 -1.80
CA ALA A 178 -14.89 18.68 -2.66
C ALA A 178 -15.01 20.19 -2.39
N GLY A 179 -14.93 21.00 -3.47
CA GLY A 179 -15.07 22.46 -3.44
C GLY A 179 -13.88 23.23 -2.87
N ARG A 180 -12.78 22.58 -2.51
CA ARG A 180 -11.55 23.22 -2.02
C ARG A 180 -10.67 23.74 -3.17
N ARG A 181 -9.74 24.66 -2.85
CA ARG A 181 -8.66 25.07 -3.75
C ARG A 181 -7.59 24.00 -3.73
N ILE A 182 -7.48 23.25 -4.82
CA ILE A 182 -6.63 22.08 -4.90
C ILE A 182 -5.46 22.35 -5.85
N GLY A 183 -4.24 22.19 -5.36
CA GLY A 183 -3.05 22.12 -6.20
C GLY A 183 -2.73 20.67 -6.61
N VAL A 184 -2.14 20.53 -7.79
CA VAL A 184 -1.50 19.29 -8.24
C VAL A 184 -0.07 19.62 -8.61
N LEU A 185 0.89 18.98 -7.94
CA LEU A 185 2.31 19.18 -8.17
C LEU A 185 2.86 18.07 -9.09
N GLY A 186 2.93 18.37 -10.37
CA GLY A 186 3.41 17.44 -11.42
C GLY A 186 3.20 18.08 -12.78
N GLY A 187 4.26 18.54 -13.44
CA GLY A 187 4.22 19.33 -14.68
C GLY A 187 4.07 18.51 -15.97
N ASP A 188 3.82 17.20 -15.86
CA ASP A 188 3.75 16.24 -16.95
C ASP A 188 2.31 15.72 -17.17
N ARG A 189 2.17 14.77 -18.11
CA ARG A 189 0.90 14.11 -18.40
C ARG A 189 0.29 13.40 -17.21
N HIS A 190 1.12 12.86 -16.31
CA HIS A 190 0.62 12.19 -15.09
C HIS A 190 -0.05 13.21 -14.15
N GLY A 191 0.61 14.33 -13.88
CA GLY A 191 0.03 15.41 -13.10
C GLY A 191 -1.23 15.99 -13.72
N LEU A 192 -1.28 16.14 -15.05
CA LEU A 192 -2.49 16.56 -15.74
C LEU A 192 -3.63 15.55 -15.56
N ALA A 193 -3.38 14.25 -15.67
CA ALA A 193 -4.40 13.23 -15.49
C ALA A 193 -5.01 13.28 -14.07
N GLU A 194 -4.18 13.47 -13.03
CA GLU A 194 -4.68 13.68 -11.67
C GLU A 194 -5.50 14.98 -11.52
N ALA A 195 -5.03 16.08 -12.13
CA ALA A 195 -5.76 17.35 -12.12
C ALA A 195 -7.14 17.22 -12.79
N LEU A 196 -7.23 16.53 -13.93
CA LEU A 196 -8.48 16.25 -14.62
C LEU A 196 -9.42 15.37 -13.79
N PHE A 197 -8.90 14.38 -13.08
CA PHE A 197 -9.69 13.56 -12.16
C PHE A 197 -10.29 14.41 -11.04
N LEU A 198 -9.49 15.30 -10.44
CA LEU A 198 -9.90 16.19 -9.34
C LEU A 198 -10.94 17.23 -9.76
N ARG A 199 -11.04 17.55 -11.07
CA ARG A 199 -12.09 18.44 -11.60
C ARG A 199 -13.52 17.94 -11.33
N SER A 200 -13.70 16.64 -11.11
CA SER A 200 -15.00 16.08 -10.73
C SER A 200 -15.43 16.47 -9.31
N TYR A 201 -14.48 16.93 -8.49
CA TYR A 201 -14.70 17.25 -7.07
C TYR A 201 -14.60 18.75 -6.76
N SER A 202 -13.74 19.48 -7.48
CA SER A 202 -13.59 20.93 -7.28
C SER A 202 -13.49 21.70 -8.61
N PRO A 203 -14.10 22.90 -8.68
CA PRO A 203 -13.92 23.82 -9.79
C PRO A 203 -12.57 24.57 -9.72
N ASP A 204 -11.86 24.54 -8.61
CA ASP A 204 -10.63 25.31 -8.36
C ASP A 204 -9.43 24.35 -8.30
N ILE A 205 -8.90 24.00 -9.48
CA ILE A 205 -7.74 23.11 -9.64
C ILE A 205 -6.59 23.86 -10.31
N THR A 206 -5.42 23.84 -9.66
CA THR A 206 -4.19 24.45 -10.17
C THR A 206 -3.12 23.39 -10.36
N LEU A 207 -2.62 23.24 -11.58
CA LEU A 207 -1.48 22.37 -11.93
C LEU A 207 -0.17 23.17 -11.87
N LEU A 208 0.81 22.65 -11.14
CA LEU A 208 2.11 23.28 -10.89
C LEU A 208 3.24 22.29 -11.17
N SER A 209 4.43 22.80 -11.46
CA SER A 209 5.65 21.99 -11.66
C SER A 209 6.74 22.38 -10.67
N LEU A 210 7.59 21.42 -10.29
CA LEU A 210 8.82 21.67 -9.52
C LEU A 210 9.98 22.10 -10.42
N THR A 211 10.06 21.56 -11.63
CA THR A 211 11.23 21.63 -12.50
C THR A 211 11.03 22.56 -13.68
N GLY A 212 9.82 23.08 -13.87
CA GLY A 212 9.44 23.88 -15.03
C GLY A 212 9.12 23.01 -16.26
N GLU A 213 8.88 21.71 -16.07
CA GLU A 213 8.29 20.87 -17.10
C GLU A 213 6.98 21.49 -17.58
N SER A 214 6.75 21.44 -18.87
CA SER A 214 5.56 22.02 -19.50
C SER A 214 4.80 20.98 -20.28
N LEU A 215 3.49 21.04 -20.18
CA LEU A 215 2.56 20.27 -21.01
C LEU A 215 2.78 20.59 -22.50
N ASP A 216 2.58 19.62 -23.35
CA ASP A 216 2.53 19.85 -24.78
C ASP A 216 1.27 20.64 -25.19
N ALA A 217 1.15 21.03 -26.48
CA ALA A 217 0.03 21.85 -26.95
C ALA A 217 -1.32 21.14 -26.80
N THR A 218 -1.38 19.83 -26.93
CA THR A 218 -2.62 19.04 -26.79
C THR A 218 -3.02 19.00 -25.32
N GLU A 219 -2.08 18.72 -24.43
CA GLU A 219 -2.27 18.66 -22.99
C GLU A 219 -2.67 20.04 -22.41
N GLN A 220 -2.10 21.13 -22.92
CA GLN A 220 -2.51 22.49 -22.56
C GLN A 220 -3.94 22.78 -22.97
N ASP A 221 -4.37 22.33 -24.14
CA ASP A 221 -5.75 22.45 -24.60
C ASP A 221 -6.70 21.59 -23.76
N GLU A 222 -6.33 20.38 -23.39
CA GLU A 222 -7.09 19.52 -22.48
C GLU A 222 -7.29 20.20 -21.12
N ALA A 223 -6.23 20.73 -20.52
CA ALA A 223 -6.28 21.47 -19.26
C ALA A 223 -7.22 22.69 -19.35
N ARG A 224 -7.07 23.48 -20.39
CA ARG A 224 -7.88 24.69 -20.64
C ARG A 224 -9.37 24.36 -20.83
N ILE A 225 -9.69 23.31 -21.59
CA ILE A 225 -11.08 22.87 -21.82
C ILE A 225 -11.71 22.39 -20.51
N ALA A 226 -10.93 21.67 -19.70
CA ALA A 226 -11.39 21.20 -18.38
C ALA A 226 -11.47 22.30 -17.31
N GLY A 227 -10.94 23.49 -17.57
CA GLY A 227 -10.88 24.58 -16.60
C GLY A 227 -9.85 24.36 -15.49
N VAL A 228 -8.75 23.66 -15.79
CA VAL A 228 -7.57 23.56 -14.93
C VAL A 228 -6.67 24.76 -15.18
N THR A 229 -6.30 25.47 -14.11
CA THR A 229 -5.30 26.53 -14.17
C THR A 229 -3.90 25.92 -14.23
N VAL A 230 -3.13 26.20 -15.28
CA VAL A 230 -1.75 25.72 -15.39
C VAL A 230 -0.81 26.88 -15.10
N ILE A 231 0.08 26.71 -14.13
CA ILE A 231 1.10 27.71 -13.78
C ILE A 231 2.47 27.20 -14.28
N PRO A 232 3.09 27.88 -15.26
CA PRO A 232 4.32 27.41 -15.87
C PRO A 232 5.57 27.71 -15.03
N ALA A 233 5.50 28.69 -14.10
CA ALA A 233 6.60 29.03 -13.23
C ALA A 233 6.85 27.91 -12.20
N PRO A 234 8.12 27.41 -12.06
CA PRO A 234 8.42 26.35 -11.11
C PRO A 234 8.15 26.75 -9.66
N VAL A 235 7.71 25.80 -8.83
CA VAL A 235 7.60 25.98 -7.39
C VAL A 235 9.00 25.98 -6.78
N SER A 236 9.32 27.04 -6.02
CA SER A 236 10.61 27.22 -5.37
C SER A 236 10.54 27.19 -3.84
N GLY A 237 9.35 27.29 -3.25
CA GLY A 237 9.16 27.26 -1.79
C GLY A 237 7.78 26.78 -1.38
N PHE A 238 7.72 26.29 -0.13
CA PHE A 238 6.52 25.75 0.50
C PHE A 238 6.40 26.33 1.91
N ASP A 239 5.29 27.00 2.19
CA ASP A 239 4.94 27.52 3.51
C ASP A 239 3.63 26.87 3.95
N PHE A 240 3.60 26.30 5.15
CA PHE A 240 2.43 25.60 5.69
C PHE A 240 1.86 26.37 6.90
N ASP A 241 0.62 26.86 6.75
CA ASP A 241 -0.18 27.42 7.83
C ASP A 241 -1.07 26.33 8.47
N ASP A 242 -1.96 26.71 9.40
CA ASP A 242 -2.81 25.73 10.10
C ASP A 242 -3.74 24.95 9.14
N ASP A 243 -4.41 25.63 8.20
CA ASP A 243 -5.42 25.05 7.29
C ASP A 243 -5.10 25.22 5.80
N THR A 244 -3.98 25.85 5.47
CA THR A 244 -3.59 26.15 4.08
C THR A 244 -2.10 25.94 3.86
N LEU A 245 -1.74 25.85 2.59
CA LEU A 245 -0.34 25.97 2.18
C LEU A 245 -0.19 27.07 1.16
N THR A 246 0.96 27.74 1.16
CA THR A 246 1.33 28.74 0.18
C THR A 246 2.59 28.33 -0.54
N LEU A 247 2.48 28.21 -1.86
CA LEU A 247 3.63 27.93 -2.73
C LEU A 247 4.23 29.23 -3.22
N THR A 248 5.53 29.36 -3.14
CA THR A 248 6.30 30.45 -3.76
C THR A 248 6.83 29.97 -5.10
N LEU A 249 6.62 30.73 -6.15
CA LEU A 249 7.07 30.44 -7.51
C LEU A 249 8.45 31.05 -7.78
N ALA A 250 9.15 30.56 -8.80
CA ALA A 250 10.48 31.07 -9.16
C ALA A 250 10.48 32.53 -9.63
N ASP A 251 9.36 33.05 -10.12
CA ASP A 251 9.16 34.47 -10.50
C ASP A 251 8.79 35.37 -9.31
N GLY A 252 8.61 34.80 -8.13
CA GLY A 252 8.25 35.49 -6.89
C GLY A 252 6.76 35.56 -6.60
N ASP A 253 5.90 35.08 -7.50
CA ASP A 253 4.47 35.01 -7.25
C ASP A 253 4.15 33.93 -6.20
N ARG A 254 2.97 34.04 -5.58
CA ARG A 254 2.53 33.13 -4.51
C ARG A 254 1.15 32.57 -4.83
N VAL A 255 0.98 31.28 -4.55
CA VAL A 255 -0.27 30.53 -4.75
C VAL A 255 -0.69 29.91 -3.42
N THR A 256 -1.87 30.31 -2.89
CA THR A 256 -2.40 29.74 -1.64
C THR A 256 -3.49 28.72 -1.94
N LEU A 257 -3.34 27.54 -1.40
CA LEU A 257 -4.17 26.36 -1.62
C LEU A 257 -4.66 25.78 -0.29
N ASP A 258 -5.74 25.02 -0.32
CA ASP A 258 -6.25 24.30 0.83
C ASP A 258 -5.63 22.89 0.95
N THR A 259 -5.16 22.32 -0.16
CA THR A 259 -4.45 21.04 -0.21
C THR A 259 -3.64 20.92 -1.50
N LEU A 260 -2.59 20.10 -1.47
CA LEU A 260 -1.71 19.82 -2.62
C LEU A 260 -1.57 18.32 -2.83
N TYR A 261 -2.00 17.83 -3.98
CA TYR A 261 -1.71 16.48 -4.44
C TYR A 261 -0.31 16.44 -5.09
N VAL A 262 0.53 15.51 -4.62
CA VAL A 262 1.91 15.34 -5.09
C VAL A 262 1.92 14.25 -6.16
N ALA A 263 1.85 14.67 -7.41
CA ALA A 263 1.82 13.83 -8.61
C ALA A 263 3.23 13.71 -9.24
N LEU A 264 4.23 13.42 -8.41
CA LEU A 264 5.63 13.28 -8.85
C LEU A 264 6.01 11.85 -9.21
N GLY A 265 5.03 10.92 -9.19
CA GLY A 265 5.25 9.50 -9.42
C GLY A 265 5.84 8.76 -8.21
N SER A 266 6.21 7.52 -8.45
CA SER A 266 6.79 6.62 -7.46
C SER A 266 7.76 5.65 -8.13
N HIS A 267 8.55 4.92 -7.35
CA HIS A 267 9.36 3.81 -7.84
C HIS A 267 9.13 2.55 -7.03
N THR A 268 9.17 1.40 -7.69
CA THR A 268 8.98 0.10 -7.06
C THR A 268 10.26 -0.36 -6.36
N ARG A 269 10.11 -0.96 -5.17
CA ARG A 269 11.24 -1.59 -4.46
C ARG A 269 11.48 -2.99 -5.02
N ASN A 270 12.03 -3.08 -6.22
CA ASN A 270 12.17 -4.32 -7.00
C ASN A 270 13.55 -5.00 -6.90
N GLY A 271 14.55 -4.38 -6.25
CA GLY A 271 15.93 -4.83 -6.25
C GLY A 271 16.12 -6.31 -5.85
N LEU A 272 15.47 -6.76 -4.76
CA LEU A 272 15.59 -8.15 -4.29
C LEU A 272 15.07 -9.18 -5.30
N GLY A 273 14.03 -8.84 -6.05
CA GLY A 273 13.52 -9.71 -7.11
C GLY A 273 14.42 -9.70 -8.34
N MET A 274 14.96 -8.54 -8.69
CA MET A 274 15.93 -8.43 -9.79
C MET A 274 17.19 -9.25 -9.53
N ASP A 275 17.69 -9.30 -8.30
CA ASP A 275 18.82 -10.13 -7.90
C ASP A 275 18.55 -11.62 -8.13
N LEU A 276 17.29 -12.06 -8.09
CA LEU A 276 16.85 -13.41 -8.43
C LEU A 276 16.56 -13.62 -9.92
N GLY A 277 16.59 -12.57 -10.73
CA GLY A 277 16.27 -12.61 -12.15
C GLY A 277 14.78 -12.60 -12.49
N THR A 278 13.93 -12.01 -11.64
CA THR A 278 12.50 -11.83 -11.94
C THR A 278 12.30 -10.85 -13.08
N GLU A 279 11.33 -11.12 -13.94
CA GLU A 279 10.92 -10.19 -15.00
C GLU A 279 10.11 -9.02 -14.44
N LEU A 280 10.30 -7.83 -15.05
CA LEU A 280 9.57 -6.62 -14.74
C LEU A 280 8.73 -6.17 -15.94
N VAL A 281 7.59 -5.52 -15.67
CA VAL A 281 6.78 -4.79 -16.66
C VAL A 281 7.35 -3.38 -16.76
N GLU A 282 7.69 -2.94 -17.97
CA GLU A 282 8.27 -1.62 -18.26
C GLU A 282 9.49 -1.25 -17.38
N GLY A 283 10.15 -2.27 -16.82
CA GLY A 283 11.34 -2.12 -15.98
C GLY A 283 11.08 -1.73 -14.53
N GLU A 284 9.82 -1.67 -14.09
CA GLU A 284 9.46 -1.19 -12.76
C GLU A 284 8.73 -2.22 -11.90
N CYS A 285 7.50 -2.60 -12.27
CA CYS A 285 6.70 -3.52 -11.48
C CYS A 285 7.02 -4.98 -11.80
N PHE A 286 6.88 -5.88 -10.82
CA PHE A 286 7.06 -7.32 -11.08
C PHE A 286 5.99 -7.82 -12.06
N ALA A 287 6.44 -8.51 -13.11
CA ALA A 287 5.57 -9.27 -13.97
C ALA A 287 5.07 -10.52 -13.22
N THR A 288 3.76 -10.70 -13.13
CA THR A 288 3.16 -11.86 -12.44
C THR A 288 2.05 -12.49 -13.28
N ASP A 289 1.83 -13.79 -13.08
CA ASP A 289 0.64 -14.46 -13.57
C ASP A 289 -0.62 -14.06 -12.74
N PRO A 290 -1.83 -14.47 -13.14
CA PRO A 290 -3.05 -14.20 -12.35
C PRO A 290 -3.04 -14.78 -10.93
N HIS A 291 -2.08 -15.64 -10.60
CA HIS A 291 -1.88 -16.24 -9.28
C HIS A 291 -0.76 -15.58 -8.49
N GLN A 292 -0.20 -14.47 -8.99
CA GLN A 292 0.89 -13.72 -8.36
C GLN A 292 2.25 -14.45 -8.38
N ARG A 293 2.45 -15.44 -9.26
CA ARG A 293 3.76 -16.05 -9.50
C ARG A 293 4.59 -15.15 -10.41
N THR A 294 5.85 -14.94 -10.06
CA THR A 294 6.82 -14.27 -10.94
C THR A 294 7.37 -15.26 -11.98
N SER A 295 8.25 -14.80 -12.86
CA SER A 295 9.01 -15.65 -13.78
C SER A 295 9.95 -16.63 -13.09
N VAL A 296 10.23 -16.47 -11.80
CA VAL A 296 11.13 -17.30 -11.01
C VAL A 296 10.34 -18.25 -10.10
N GLU A 297 10.48 -19.55 -10.33
CA GLU A 297 9.75 -20.56 -9.53
C GLU A 297 10.02 -20.41 -8.03
N GLY A 298 8.94 -20.41 -7.24
CA GLY A 298 8.97 -20.24 -5.79
C GLY A 298 9.04 -18.79 -5.33
N VAL A 299 9.09 -17.82 -6.27
CA VAL A 299 9.03 -16.38 -5.99
C VAL A 299 7.70 -15.83 -6.46
N TYR A 300 7.04 -15.09 -5.57
CA TYR A 300 5.75 -14.44 -5.76
C TYR A 300 5.89 -12.95 -5.50
N ALA A 301 5.03 -12.14 -6.10
CA ALA A 301 4.96 -10.71 -5.80
C ALA A 301 3.50 -10.26 -5.64
N ALA A 302 3.24 -9.30 -4.74
CA ALA A 302 1.90 -8.79 -4.49
C ALA A 302 1.90 -7.36 -3.94
N GLY A 303 0.74 -6.70 -4.00
CA GLY A 303 0.56 -5.30 -3.62
C GLY A 303 1.10 -4.37 -4.68
N ASP A 304 1.44 -3.16 -4.26
CA ASP A 304 1.88 -2.10 -5.16
C ASP A 304 3.23 -2.41 -5.87
N ALA A 305 3.89 -3.50 -5.51
CA ALA A 305 5.09 -3.98 -6.22
C ALA A 305 4.78 -4.67 -7.56
N VAL A 306 3.51 -4.98 -7.85
CA VAL A 306 3.05 -5.54 -9.13
C VAL A 306 2.21 -4.52 -9.88
N GLU A 307 2.11 -4.67 -11.20
CA GLU A 307 1.26 -3.79 -12.01
C GLU A 307 -0.20 -3.83 -11.54
N GLY A 308 -0.83 -2.66 -11.40
CA GLY A 308 -2.23 -2.58 -11.04
C GLY A 308 -2.62 -1.27 -10.37
N LEU A 309 -3.73 -1.31 -9.64
CA LEU A 309 -4.25 -0.18 -8.90
C LEU A 309 -3.69 -0.18 -7.47
N ASP A 310 -2.96 0.86 -7.11
CA ASP A 310 -2.35 1.06 -5.78
C ASP A 310 -3.41 1.42 -4.74
N GLN A 311 -4.14 0.43 -4.26
CA GLN A 311 -5.19 0.57 -3.25
C GLN A 311 -5.10 -0.51 -2.18
N ILE A 312 -5.47 -0.19 -0.94
CA ILE A 312 -5.45 -1.12 0.19
C ILE A 312 -6.17 -2.42 -0.15
N SER A 313 -7.40 -2.33 -0.69
CA SER A 313 -8.23 -3.50 -1.00
C SER A 313 -7.64 -4.36 -2.13
N VAL A 314 -6.98 -3.74 -3.11
CA VAL A 314 -6.31 -4.45 -4.22
C VAL A 314 -5.06 -5.15 -3.70
N ALA A 315 -4.25 -4.47 -2.89
CA ALA A 315 -3.08 -5.06 -2.24
C ALA A 315 -3.45 -6.27 -1.36
N MET A 316 -4.50 -6.16 -0.54
CA MET A 316 -5.02 -7.28 0.25
C MET A 316 -5.48 -8.44 -0.64
N GLY A 317 -6.21 -8.15 -1.71
CA GLY A 317 -6.70 -9.17 -2.66
C GLY A 317 -5.56 -9.90 -3.37
N SER A 318 -4.51 -9.19 -3.78
CA SER A 318 -3.32 -9.80 -4.40
C SER A 318 -2.53 -10.63 -3.40
N GLY A 319 -2.36 -10.15 -2.15
CA GLY A 319 -1.74 -10.91 -1.07
C GLY A 319 -2.46 -12.22 -0.75
N ALA A 320 -3.81 -12.19 -0.71
CA ALA A 320 -4.61 -13.40 -0.53
C ALA A 320 -4.42 -14.39 -1.68
N ARG A 321 -4.39 -13.90 -2.94
CA ARG A 321 -4.14 -14.74 -4.13
C ARG A 321 -2.76 -15.39 -4.10
N ALA A 322 -1.73 -14.61 -3.79
CA ALA A 322 -0.37 -15.11 -3.62
C ALA A 322 -0.31 -16.24 -2.57
N ALA A 323 -0.92 -16.02 -1.42
CA ALA A 323 -0.95 -17.01 -0.34
C ALA A 323 -1.59 -18.34 -0.75
N VAL A 324 -2.71 -18.28 -1.49
CA VAL A 324 -3.39 -19.49 -2.02
C VAL A 324 -2.49 -20.20 -3.04
N ALA A 325 -1.84 -19.46 -3.93
CA ALA A 325 -0.90 -20.03 -4.91
C ALA A 325 0.29 -20.70 -4.21
N ILE A 326 0.94 -20.00 -3.27
CA ILE A 326 2.05 -20.55 -2.46
C ILE A 326 1.63 -21.85 -1.76
N HIS A 327 0.47 -21.86 -1.12
CA HIS A 327 -0.01 -23.05 -0.41
C HIS A 327 -0.23 -24.23 -1.36
N ASN A 328 -0.86 -24.00 -2.52
CA ASN A 328 -1.11 -25.06 -3.50
C ASN A 328 0.19 -25.60 -4.11
N ASP A 329 1.12 -24.73 -4.46
CA ASP A 329 2.41 -25.12 -5.03
C ASP A 329 3.26 -25.90 -4.02
N LEU A 330 3.25 -25.51 -2.74
CA LEU A 330 3.88 -26.27 -1.68
C LEU A 330 3.22 -27.64 -1.47
N ARG A 331 1.87 -27.72 -1.52
CA ARG A 331 1.17 -29.01 -1.45
C ARG A 331 1.56 -29.93 -2.61
N ALA A 332 1.69 -29.41 -3.80
CA ALA A 332 2.12 -30.16 -4.97
C ALA A 332 3.55 -30.71 -4.76
N LYS A 333 4.48 -29.87 -4.29
CA LYS A 333 5.86 -30.28 -3.94
C LYS A 333 5.88 -31.32 -2.81
N ASP A 334 4.97 -31.22 -1.84
CA ASP A 334 4.86 -32.17 -0.73
C ASP A 334 4.12 -33.46 -1.11
N GLY A 335 3.68 -33.62 -2.37
CA GLY A 335 2.91 -34.78 -2.84
C GLY A 335 1.49 -34.86 -2.25
N GLN A 336 0.94 -33.75 -1.75
CA GLN A 336 -0.38 -33.65 -1.10
C GLN A 336 -1.49 -33.21 -2.07
N VAL A 337 -1.39 -33.54 -3.33
CA VAL A 337 -2.40 -33.27 -4.35
C VAL A 337 -3.05 -34.59 -4.79
N LEU A 338 -4.32 -34.53 -5.24
CA LEU A 338 -4.94 -35.67 -5.90
C LEU A 338 -4.12 -35.97 -7.16
N LYS A 339 -3.80 -37.26 -7.33
CA LYS A 339 -3.26 -37.72 -8.61
C LYS A 339 -4.47 -37.94 -9.51
N ASP A 340 -4.45 -37.33 -10.69
CA ASP A 340 -5.45 -37.56 -11.76
C ASP A 340 -5.43 -39.04 -12.21
#